data_158e1d39c877d2c5d2f50b78abd43053
#
_entry.id   158e1d39c877d2c5d2f50b78abd43053
#
_cell.length_a   1.000
_cell.length_b   1.000
_cell.length_c   1.000
_cell.angle_alpha   90.00
_cell.angle_beta   90.00
_cell.angle_gamma   90.00
#
_symmetry.space_group_name_H-M   'P 1'
#
loop_
_entity.id
_entity.type
_entity.pdbx_description
1 polymer ?
#
loop_
_entity_poly.entity_id
_entity_poly.type
_entity_poly.pdbx_seq_one_letter_code
_entity_poly.pdbx_strand_id
1 'polypeptide(L)'
;VYARTRSAVSMIEGRDVWWEDEMEHAEHQVEQEGKVSFPAEEMDAEDPLFILYTSGSTGKPKGVVHSCAGYMVYTAYSFVNVFQYEPADIGWITGHSYILYGPLSAGATTMMFEGIPTWPDAGRFWDIIDKYKVNILYTAPTAIRSLMGFGLGHVHGHKLDSLKVLGTVGEPINQEAWHWYDENIGKGKCPIVDTWWQTETGGILISNMAG
;
A
#
# COMPACT_ATOMS: atom_id res chain seq x y z
N VAL A 1 14.90 -1.09 -17.58
CA VAL A 1 13.75 -0.33 -18.14
C VAL A 1 12.65 -1.31 -18.54
N TYR A 2 11.44 -1.07 -18.08
CA TYR A 2 10.25 -1.83 -18.44
C TYR A 2 9.31 -0.95 -19.27
N ALA A 3 9.08 -1.29 -20.53
CA ALA A 3 8.21 -0.55 -21.43
C ALA A 3 6.76 -1.00 -21.27
N ARG A 4 6.07 -0.54 -20.23
CA ARG A 4 4.66 -0.83 -19.96
C ARG A 4 3.68 -0.27 -20.99
N THR A 5 4.06 0.82 -21.63
CA THR A 5 3.29 1.47 -22.70
C THR A 5 4.07 1.35 -24.00
N ARG A 6 3.38 1.53 -25.14
CA ARG A 6 4.04 1.55 -26.46
C ARG A 6 4.76 2.86 -26.75
N SER A 7 5.03 3.68 -25.75
CA SER A 7 5.76 4.94 -25.89
C SER A 7 7.23 4.66 -26.20
N ALA A 8 7.80 5.50 -27.06
CA ALA A 8 9.25 5.43 -27.33
C ALA A 8 10.05 5.70 -26.05
N VAL A 9 11.02 4.86 -25.78
CA VAL A 9 11.91 4.98 -24.63
C VAL A 9 13.31 5.32 -25.14
N SER A 10 13.90 6.37 -24.57
CA SER A 10 15.29 6.75 -24.85
C SER A 10 16.21 5.98 -23.91
N MET A 11 17.04 5.10 -24.46
CA MET A 11 18.01 4.28 -23.70
C MET A 11 19.40 4.89 -23.81
N ILE A 12 20.16 4.84 -22.73
CA ILE A 12 21.58 5.22 -22.66
C ILE A 12 22.40 3.95 -22.57
N GLU A 13 23.20 3.71 -23.61
CA GLU A 13 24.09 2.54 -23.70
C GLU A 13 25.03 2.47 -22.48
N GLY A 14 25.20 1.28 -21.92
CA GLY A 14 26.03 1.01 -20.74
C GLY A 14 25.44 1.44 -19.39
N ARG A 15 24.25 2.10 -19.39
CA ARG A 15 23.53 2.46 -18.16
C ARG A 15 22.16 1.77 -18.06
N ASP A 16 21.44 1.77 -19.17
CA ASP A 16 20.06 1.30 -19.20
C ASP A 16 19.98 -0.07 -19.88
N VAL A 17 19.27 -1.00 -19.25
CA VAL A 17 19.02 -2.35 -19.75
C VAL A 17 17.51 -2.60 -19.82
N TRP A 18 17.06 -3.44 -20.74
CA TRP A 18 15.68 -3.86 -20.80
C TRP A 18 15.40 -4.90 -19.74
N TRP A 19 14.22 -4.80 -19.13
CA TRP A 19 13.78 -5.76 -18.12
C TRP A 19 13.67 -7.17 -18.69
N GLU A 20 13.11 -7.27 -19.88
CA GLU A 20 12.91 -8.54 -20.57
C GLU A 20 14.24 -9.24 -20.86
N ASP A 21 15.25 -8.51 -21.33
CA ASP A 21 16.56 -9.05 -21.63
C ASP A 21 17.26 -9.56 -20.35
N GLU A 22 17.17 -8.81 -19.25
CA GLU A 22 17.73 -9.21 -17.96
C GLU A 22 17.00 -10.43 -17.36
N MET A 23 15.67 -10.52 -17.55
CA MET A 23 14.90 -11.69 -17.10
C MET A 23 15.31 -12.95 -17.87
N GLU A 24 15.40 -12.87 -19.21
CA GLU A 24 15.86 -13.98 -20.04
C GLU A 24 17.28 -14.42 -19.67
N HIS A 25 18.18 -13.45 -19.43
CA HIS A 25 19.53 -13.71 -18.99
C HIS A 25 19.57 -14.44 -17.63
N ALA A 26 18.77 -13.97 -16.66
CA ALA A 26 18.66 -14.59 -15.35
C ALA A 26 18.08 -16.01 -15.41
N GLU A 27 17.06 -16.24 -16.25
CA GLU A 27 16.47 -17.59 -16.46
C GLU A 27 17.52 -18.55 -17.04
N HIS A 28 18.27 -18.12 -18.02
CA HIS A 28 19.38 -18.93 -18.58
C HIS A 28 20.48 -19.25 -17.55
N GLN A 29 20.82 -18.30 -16.69
CA GLN A 29 21.79 -18.56 -15.61
C GLN A 29 21.25 -19.61 -14.61
N VAL A 30 19.99 -19.51 -14.23
CA VAL A 30 19.34 -20.48 -13.34
C VAL A 30 19.35 -21.87 -13.95
N GLU A 31 19.03 -22.00 -15.25
CA GLU A 31 19.04 -23.28 -15.97
C GLU A 31 20.43 -23.90 -16.05
N GLN A 32 21.46 -23.08 -16.33
CA GLN A 32 22.84 -23.55 -16.47
C GLN A 32 23.49 -23.91 -15.13
N GLU A 33 23.25 -23.12 -14.09
CA GLU A 33 23.83 -23.33 -12.76
C GLU A 33 23.04 -24.31 -11.89
N GLY A 34 21.83 -24.69 -12.31
CA GLY A 34 20.92 -25.53 -11.51
C GLY A 34 20.46 -24.88 -10.21
N LYS A 35 20.61 -23.58 -10.08
CA LYS A 35 20.17 -22.82 -8.91
C LYS A 35 18.67 -22.55 -8.96
N VAL A 36 17.93 -23.21 -8.08
CA VAL A 36 16.47 -23.04 -7.96
C VAL A 36 16.10 -22.07 -6.81
N SER A 37 17.08 -21.54 -6.07
CA SER A 37 16.82 -20.76 -4.87
C SER A 37 17.78 -19.58 -4.75
N PHE A 38 17.20 -18.42 -4.48
CA PHE A 38 17.91 -17.20 -4.09
C PHE A 38 17.65 -16.98 -2.59
N PRO A 39 18.56 -17.38 -1.70
CA PRO A 39 18.38 -17.18 -0.27
C PRO A 39 18.31 -15.68 0.04
N ALA A 40 17.51 -15.33 1.06
CA ALA A 40 17.48 -13.96 1.56
C ALA A 40 18.88 -13.59 2.10
N GLU A 41 19.29 -12.34 1.88
CA GLU A 41 20.52 -11.80 2.47
C GLU A 41 20.40 -11.75 4.00
N GLU A 42 21.44 -12.18 4.70
CA GLU A 42 21.53 -12.06 6.14
C GLU A 42 21.81 -10.59 6.52
N MET A 43 20.90 -9.98 7.28
CA MET A 43 20.99 -8.57 7.67
C MET A 43 21.08 -8.46 9.19
N ASP A 44 21.90 -7.53 9.67
CA ASP A 44 21.91 -7.14 11.07
C ASP A 44 20.65 -6.32 11.41
N ALA A 45 20.24 -6.37 12.66
CA ALA A 45 19.09 -5.63 13.17
C ALA A 45 19.17 -4.11 12.90
N GLU A 46 20.37 -3.57 12.96
CA GLU A 46 20.65 -2.14 12.77
C GLU A 46 21.00 -1.77 11.34
N ASP A 47 21.11 -2.74 10.42
CA ASP A 47 21.37 -2.44 9.02
C ASP A 47 20.26 -1.59 8.41
N PRO A 48 20.62 -0.62 7.53
CA PRO A 48 19.61 0.18 6.83
C PRO A 48 18.75 -0.68 5.91
N LEU A 49 17.43 -0.64 6.12
CA LEU A 49 16.49 -1.32 5.24
C LEU A 49 16.20 -0.48 3.99
N PHE A 50 15.91 0.80 4.18
CA PHE A 50 15.70 1.77 3.10
C PHE A 50 15.85 3.21 3.60
N ILE A 51 15.94 4.15 2.65
CA ILE A 51 15.97 5.59 2.91
C ILE A 51 14.82 6.24 2.15
N LEU A 52 13.98 6.99 2.85
CA LEU A 52 12.93 7.82 2.24
C LEU A 52 13.22 9.29 2.45
N TYR A 53 13.05 10.08 1.40
CA TYR A 53 13.24 11.52 1.46
C TYR A 53 11.92 12.24 1.71
N THR A 54 11.93 13.11 2.71
CA THR A 54 10.82 14.04 2.98
C THR A 54 11.17 15.43 2.44
N SER A 55 10.15 16.24 2.11
CA SER A 55 10.35 17.60 1.59
C SER A 55 11.07 18.53 2.57
N GLY A 56 11.06 18.19 3.87
CA GLY A 56 11.68 18.96 4.95
C GLY A 56 11.13 20.37 5.09
N SER A 57 10.95 20.81 6.32
CA SER A 57 10.47 22.18 6.63
C SER A 57 11.42 23.30 6.17
N THR A 58 12.67 22.97 5.86
CA THR A 58 13.73 23.92 5.44
C THR A 58 13.94 23.95 3.92
N GLY A 59 13.08 23.31 3.11
CA GLY A 59 13.14 23.30 1.66
C GLY A 59 14.20 22.37 1.05
N LYS A 60 15.05 21.75 1.87
CA LYS A 60 15.96 20.67 1.40
C LYS A 60 15.42 19.31 1.78
N PRO A 61 15.38 18.36 0.86
CA PRO A 61 14.98 16.98 1.17
C PRO A 61 15.86 16.39 2.28
N LYS A 62 15.22 15.72 3.24
CA LYS A 62 15.89 15.00 4.32
C LYS A 62 15.66 13.50 4.14
N GLY A 63 16.72 12.73 4.11
CA GLY A 63 16.67 11.28 4.06
C GLY A 63 16.39 10.72 5.45
N VAL A 64 15.30 9.97 5.58
CA VAL A 64 14.95 9.21 6.79
C VAL A 64 15.40 7.78 6.57
N VAL A 65 16.27 7.28 7.43
CA VAL A 65 16.78 5.91 7.40
C VAL A 65 15.95 5.05 8.35
N HIS A 66 15.44 3.95 7.84
CA HIS A 66 14.80 2.92 8.65
C HIS A 66 15.69 1.67 8.71
N SER A 67 15.92 1.14 9.93
CA SER A 67 16.69 -0.09 10.13
C SER A 67 15.83 -1.34 9.99
N CYS A 68 16.47 -2.47 9.68
CA CYS A 68 15.81 -3.73 9.40
C CYS A 68 14.88 -4.17 10.53
N ALA A 69 15.40 -4.45 11.71
CA ALA A 69 14.58 -5.01 12.78
C ALA A 69 13.59 -4.01 13.37
N GLY A 70 14.02 -2.78 13.66
CA GLY A 70 13.15 -1.78 14.27
C GLY A 70 11.92 -1.50 13.42
N TYR A 71 12.11 -1.32 12.12
CA TYR A 71 11.01 -1.08 11.20
C TYR A 71 10.11 -2.31 11.01
N MET A 72 10.68 -3.50 10.79
CA MET A 72 9.93 -4.73 10.56
C MET A 72 9.07 -5.11 11.75
N VAL A 73 9.64 -5.09 12.97
CA VAL A 73 8.91 -5.39 14.20
C VAL A 73 7.77 -4.41 14.42
N TYR A 74 8.04 -3.11 14.24
CA TYR A 74 7.03 -2.08 14.47
C TYR A 74 5.88 -2.14 13.48
N THR A 75 6.17 -2.31 12.19
CA THR A 75 5.13 -2.38 11.16
C THR A 75 4.28 -3.64 11.30
N ALA A 76 4.89 -4.79 11.60
CA ALA A 76 4.16 -6.03 11.87
C ALA A 76 3.26 -5.90 13.10
N TYR A 77 3.80 -5.40 14.21
CA TYR A 77 3.07 -5.21 15.46
C TYR A 77 1.88 -4.25 15.28
N SER A 78 2.11 -3.09 14.69
CA SER A 78 1.05 -2.09 14.50
C SER A 78 0.01 -2.56 13.48
N PHE A 79 0.41 -3.26 12.42
CA PHE A 79 -0.53 -3.85 11.46
C PHE A 79 -1.49 -4.83 12.13
N VAL A 80 -0.97 -5.80 12.89
CA VAL A 80 -1.80 -6.80 13.57
C VAL A 80 -2.75 -6.17 14.59
N ASN A 81 -2.26 -5.19 15.36
CA ASN A 81 -3.05 -4.62 16.46
C ASN A 81 -4.06 -3.57 16.00
N VAL A 82 -3.73 -2.75 14.98
CA VAL A 82 -4.63 -1.70 14.49
C VAL A 82 -5.69 -2.26 13.54
N PHE A 83 -5.29 -3.08 12.58
CA PHE A 83 -6.19 -3.57 11.53
C PHE A 83 -6.79 -4.95 11.83
N GLN A 84 -6.36 -5.62 12.89
CA GLN A 84 -6.78 -6.98 13.22
C GLN A 84 -6.71 -7.98 12.07
N TYR A 85 -5.69 -7.79 11.22
CA TYR A 85 -5.32 -8.74 10.19
C TYR A 85 -6.15 -8.76 8.89
N GLU A 86 -5.71 -8.04 7.84
CA GLU A 86 -5.85 -8.36 6.39
C GLU A 86 -5.48 -7.16 5.46
N PRO A 87 -5.35 -7.31 4.10
CA PRO A 87 -4.53 -6.45 3.22
C PRO A 87 -5.10 -5.09 2.77
N ALA A 88 -4.23 -4.16 2.41
CA ALA A 88 -4.50 -2.74 2.10
C ALA A 88 -3.76 -2.17 0.86
N ASP A 89 -4.03 -0.90 0.46
CA ASP A 89 -3.63 -0.19 -0.76
C ASP A 89 -2.26 0.54 -0.70
N ILE A 90 -1.55 0.70 -1.86
CA ILE A 90 -0.19 1.29 -1.96
C ILE A 90 -0.20 2.79 -2.23
N GLY A 91 0.45 3.58 -1.37
CA GLY A 91 0.89 4.95 -1.59
C GLY A 91 1.90 5.42 -0.54
N TRP A 92 2.92 6.17 -0.96
CA TRP A 92 4.00 6.69 -0.09
C TRP A 92 4.60 5.65 0.84
N ILE A 93 5.02 6.08 2.05
CA ILE A 93 5.47 5.16 3.09
C ILE A 93 4.35 4.22 3.54
N THR A 94 3.09 4.58 3.36
CA THR A 94 1.94 3.70 3.64
C THR A 94 2.06 2.40 2.84
N GLY A 95 2.45 2.48 1.58
CA GLY A 95 2.72 1.31 0.76
C GLY A 95 3.84 0.44 1.32
N HIS A 96 4.91 1.03 1.80
CA HIS A 96 5.99 0.28 2.45
C HIS A 96 5.51 -0.40 3.74
N SER A 97 4.97 0.38 4.67
CA SER A 97 4.63 -0.10 6.01
C SER A 97 3.43 -1.03 6.03
N TYR A 98 2.33 -0.68 5.34
CA TYR A 98 1.03 -1.35 5.51
C TYR A 98 0.48 -2.04 4.25
N ILE A 99 1.32 -2.16 3.23
CA ILE A 99 1.05 -3.03 2.08
C ILE A 99 2.14 -4.09 1.91
N LEU A 100 3.40 -3.73 2.12
CA LEU A 100 4.50 -4.66 1.97
C LEU A 100 4.93 -5.22 3.32
N TYR A 101 5.65 -4.45 4.11
CA TYR A 101 6.36 -5.00 5.26
C TYR A 101 5.43 -5.51 6.37
N GLY A 102 4.47 -4.71 6.82
CA GLY A 102 3.55 -5.09 7.90
C GLY A 102 2.70 -6.31 7.53
N PRO A 103 1.91 -6.26 6.45
CA PRO A 103 1.07 -7.38 6.04
C PRO A 103 1.84 -8.64 5.73
N LEU A 104 2.89 -8.57 4.90
CA LEU A 104 3.64 -9.75 4.48
C LEU A 104 4.39 -10.42 5.63
N SER A 105 4.96 -9.64 6.55
CA SER A 105 5.60 -10.20 7.77
C SER A 105 4.59 -10.83 8.72
N ALA A 106 3.33 -10.42 8.68
CA ALA A 106 2.25 -11.04 9.41
C ALA A 106 1.61 -12.24 8.67
N GLY A 107 2.10 -12.61 7.48
CA GLY A 107 1.56 -13.70 6.66
C GLY A 107 0.25 -13.36 5.93
N ALA A 108 -0.10 -12.06 5.83
CA ALA A 108 -1.29 -11.64 5.11
C ALA A 108 -1.06 -11.57 3.59
N THR A 109 -2.12 -11.71 2.83
CA THR A 109 -2.11 -11.44 1.38
C THR A 109 -2.33 -9.95 1.15
N THR A 110 -1.50 -9.35 0.34
CA THR A 110 -1.64 -7.95 -0.07
C THR A 110 -1.95 -7.84 -1.55
N MET A 111 -2.63 -6.77 -1.94
CA MET A 111 -2.98 -6.51 -3.32
C MET A 111 -2.46 -5.16 -3.77
N MET A 112 -1.83 -5.17 -4.94
CA MET A 112 -1.44 -3.97 -5.66
C MET A 112 -2.22 -3.92 -6.98
N PHE A 113 -2.78 -2.78 -7.31
CA PHE A 113 -3.38 -2.59 -8.63
C PHE A 113 -2.82 -1.34 -9.30
N GLU A 114 -2.80 -1.38 -10.60
CA GLU A 114 -2.38 -0.27 -11.41
C GLU A 114 -3.56 0.61 -11.81
N GLY A 115 -3.51 1.88 -11.42
CA GLY A 115 -4.56 2.84 -11.77
C GLY A 115 -4.85 3.83 -10.65
N ILE A 116 -5.90 4.62 -10.89
CA ILE A 116 -6.43 5.57 -9.91
C ILE A 116 -7.87 5.18 -9.51
N PRO A 117 -8.38 5.65 -8.37
CA PRO A 117 -9.70 5.26 -7.86
C PRO A 117 -10.86 5.54 -8.80
N THR A 118 -10.69 6.48 -9.73
CA THR A 118 -11.73 6.99 -10.63
C THR A 118 -11.57 6.56 -12.09
N TRP A 119 -10.69 5.60 -12.38
CA TRP A 119 -10.51 5.07 -13.73
C TRP A 119 -10.77 3.56 -13.77
N PRO A 120 -11.56 3.04 -14.70
CA PRO A 120 -12.31 3.73 -15.78
C PRO A 120 -13.48 4.57 -15.31
N ASP A 121 -13.97 4.36 -14.09
CA ASP A 121 -15.01 5.13 -13.41
C ASP A 121 -14.85 5.08 -11.88
N ALA A 122 -15.71 5.78 -11.15
CA ALA A 122 -15.65 5.88 -9.69
C ALA A 122 -16.09 4.60 -8.94
N GLY A 123 -16.49 3.55 -9.65
CA GLY A 123 -16.75 2.22 -9.10
C GLY A 123 -15.50 1.35 -8.94
N ARG A 124 -14.35 1.80 -9.43
CA ARG A 124 -13.11 1.02 -9.50
C ARG A 124 -12.73 0.31 -8.20
N PHE A 125 -12.79 0.99 -7.06
CA PHE A 125 -12.47 0.38 -5.76
C PHE A 125 -13.48 -0.70 -5.39
N TRP A 126 -14.74 -0.45 -5.64
CA TRP A 126 -15.83 -1.36 -5.30
C TRP A 126 -15.80 -2.63 -6.13
N ASP A 127 -15.50 -2.52 -7.42
CA ASP A 127 -15.24 -3.66 -8.31
C ASP A 127 -14.10 -4.54 -7.81
N ILE A 128 -12.98 -3.91 -7.42
CA ILE A 128 -11.82 -4.60 -6.88
C ILE A 128 -12.17 -5.33 -5.59
N ILE A 129 -12.83 -4.67 -4.67
CA ILE A 129 -13.26 -5.25 -3.39
C ILE A 129 -14.15 -6.45 -3.61
N ASP A 130 -15.16 -6.34 -4.45
CA ASP A 130 -16.09 -7.44 -4.71
C ASP A 130 -15.44 -8.60 -5.47
N LYS A 131 -14.58 -8.28 -6.45
CA LYS A 131 -13.88 -9.28 -7.25
C LYS A 131 -12.88 -10.11 -6.44
N TYR A 132 -12.04 -9.44 -5.65
CA TYR A 132 -10.93 -10.07 -4.94
C TYR A 132 -11.23 -10.35 -3.46
N LYS A 133 -12.44 -10.01 -2.99
CA LYS A 133 -12.85 -10.22 -1.60
C LYS A 133 -11.95 -9.52 -0.59
N VAL A 134 -11.63 -8.27 -0.89
CA VAL A 134 -10.79 -7.44 -0.03
C VAL A 134 -11.44 -7.27 1.34
N ASN A 135 -10.68 -7.43 2.40
CA ASN A 135 -11.16 -7.35 3.77
C ASN A 135 -10.86 -6.02 4.44
N ILE A 136 -9.76 -5.37 4.06
CA ILE A 136 -9.38 -4.04 4.58
C ILE A 136 -9.25 -3.07 3.42
N LEU A 137 -9.92 -1.92 3.52
CA LEU A 137 -9.72 -0.78 2.64
C LEU A 137 -9.06 0.35 3.45
N TYR A 138 -7.79 0.63 3.17
CA TYR A 138 -6.99 1.66 3.83
C TYR A 138 -6.59 2.73 2.83
N THR A 139 -7.15 3.92 2.94
CA THR A 139 -7.02 4.98 1.93
C THR A 139 -6.99 6.39 2.56
N ALA A 140 -6.77 7.40 1.75
CA ALA A 140 -6.76 8.78 2.21
C ALA A 140 -8.18 9.39 2.22
N PRO A 141 -8.51 10.25 3.21
CA PRO A 141 -9.76 11.01 3.23
C PRO A 141 -10.02 11.81 1.96
N THR A 142 -8.99 12.33 1.29
CA THR A 142 -9.12 12.99 -0.01
C THR A 142 -9.68 12.05 -1.09
N ALA A 143 -9.27 10.78 -1.11
CA ALA A 143 -9.83 9.80 -2.04
C ALA A 143 -11.31 9.53 -1.73
N ILE A 144 -11.66 9.41 -0.45
CA ILE A 144 -13.05 9.23 -0.01
C ILE A 144 -13.91 10.42 -0.46
N ARG A 145 -13.47 11.66 -0.17
CA ARG A 145 -14.18 12.87 -0.60
C ARG A 145 -14.35 12.96 -2.12
N SER A 146 -13.32 12.58 -2.87
CA SER A 146 -13.42 12.52 -4.32
C SER A 146 -14.50 11.55 -4.78
N LEU A 147 -14.54 10.34 -4.21
CA LEU A 147 -15.53 9.31 -4.55
C LEU A 147 -16.95 9.73 -4.13
N MET A 148 -17.11 10.41 -2.99
CA MET A 148 -18.39 11.01 -2.58
C MET A 148 -18.95 11.97 -3.66
N GLY A 149 -18.09 12.77 -4.26
CA GLY A 149 -18.47 13.73 -5.30
C GLY A 149 -19.08 13.10 -6.55
N PHE A 150 -18.83 11.82 -6.81
CA PHE A 150 -19.45 11.07 -7.92
C PHE A 150 -20.84 10.50 -7.55
N GLY A 151 -21.26 10.62 -6.30
CA GLY A 151 -22.52 10.11 -5.82
C GLY A 151 -22.56 8.60 -5.61
N LEU A 152 -23.71 8.10 -5.11
CA LEU A 152 -23.87 6.71 -4.75
C LEU A 152 -24.10 5.75 -5.93
N GLY A 153 -24.32 6.27 -7.13
CA GLY A 153 -24.57 5.42 -8.31
C GLY A 153 -23.45 4.41 -8.59
N HIS A 154 -22.21 4.76 -8.28
CA HIS A 154 -21.05 3.89 -8.42
C HIS A 154 -20.85 2.92 -7.26
N VAL A 155 -21.51 3.13 -6.12
CA VAL A 155 -21.49 2.21 -4.98
C VAL A 155 -22.63 1.19 -5.09
N HIS A 156 -23.77 1.65 -5.60
CA HIS A 156 -24.94 0.80 -5.75
C HIS A 156 -24.67 -0.39 -6.67
N GLY A 157 -25.09 -1.56 -6.26
CA GLY A 157 -24.85 -2.81 -6.99
C GLY A 157 -23.63 -3.61 -6.50
N HIS A 158 -22.75 -2.97 -5.73
CA HIS A 158 -21.63 -3.65 -5.08
C HIS A 158 -22.03 -4.19 -3.70
N LYS A 159 -21.61 -5.42 -3.43
CA LYS A 159 -21.96 -6.10 -2.17
C LYS A 159 -21.07 -5.64 -1.01
N LEU A 160 -19.79 -5.47 -1.25
CA LEU A 160 -18.77 -5.09 -0.28
C LEU A 160 -18.77 -5.94 1.01
N ASP A 161 -19.39 -7.12 0.96
CA ASP A 161 -19.63 -7.97 2.14
C ASP A 161 -18.35 -8.61 2.70
N SER A 162 -17.27 -8.55 1.93
CA SER A 162 -15.94 -9.02 2.37
C SER A 162 -15.24 -8.04 3.29
N LEU A 163 -15.61 -6.76 3.27
CA LEU A 163 -14.96 -5.75 4.11
C LEU A 163 -15.18 -6.04 5.59
N LYS A 164 -14.12 -5.93 6.37
CA LYS A 164 -14.11 -6.10 7.82
C LYS A 164 -13.63 -4.85 8.54
N VAL A 165 -12.67 -4.12 7.95
CA VAL A 165 -12.10 -2.90 8.51
C VAL A 165 -11.95 -1.86 7.41
N LEU A 166 -12.29 -0.64 7.74
CA LEU A 166 -11.98 0.54 6.94
C LEU A 166 -10.90 1.36 7.64
N GLY A 167 -10.00 1.95 6.89
CA GLY A 167 -8.93 2.75 7.47
C GLY A 167 -8.70 4.04 6.72
N THR A 168 -8.19 5.05 7.44
CA THR A 168 -7.81 6.34 6.88
C THR A 168 -6.41 6.78 7.31
N VAL A 169 -5.72 7.48 6.41
CA VAL A 169 -4.33 7.90 6.60
C VAL A 169 -4.00 9.14 5.79
N GLY A 170 -2.99 9.88 6.27
CA GLY A 170 -2.35 10.99 5.55
C GLY A 170 -2.91 12.36 5.88
N GLU A 171 -4.15 12.45 6.28
CA GLU A 171 -4.81 13.68 6.74
C GLU A 171 -5.99 13.35 7.68
N PRO A 172 -6.46 14.28 8.52
CA PRO A 172 -7.65 14.07 9.33
C PRO A 172 -8.89 13.86 8.45
N ILE A 173 -9.70 12.85 8.79
CA ILE A 173 -10.98 12.66 8.14
C ILE A 173 -12.03 13.59 8.77
N ASN A 174 -12.75 14.36 7.93
CA ASN A 174 -13.86 15.16 8.40
C ASN A 174 -15.12 14.31 8.66
N GLN A 175 -16.00 14.78 9.51
CA GLN A 175 -17.18 14.05 9.97
C GLN A 175 -18.07 13.58 8.82
N GLU A 176 -18.30 14.41 7.81
CA GLU A 176 -19.12 14.08 6.65
C GLU A 176 -18.56 12.90 5.86
N ALA A 177 -17.27 12.91 5.56
CA ALA A 177 -16.60 11.80 4.87
C ALA A 177 -16.56 10.53 5.73
N TRP A 178 -16.40 10.67 7.03
CA TRP A 178 -16.44 9.56 7.97
C TRP A 178 -17.81 8.87 7.94
N HIS A 179 -18.91 9.62 8.07
CA HIS A 179 -20.27 9.07 8.01
C HIS A 179 -20.57 8.44 6.65
N TRP A 180 -20.17 9.11 5.56
CA TRP A 180 -20.36 8.52 4.24
C TRP A 180 -19.64 7.19 4.08
N TYR A 181 -18.41 7.12 4.59
CA TYR A 181 -17.57 5.93 4.52
C TYR A 181 -18.15 4.79 5.36
N ASP A 182 -18.61 5.09 6.58
CA ASP A 182 -19.29 4.14 7.46
C ASP A 182 -20.59 3.60 6.86
N GLU A 183 -21.49 4.50 6.48
CA GLU A 183 -22.84 4.14 6.05
C GLU A 183 -22.88 3.44 4.69
N ASN A 184 -22.12 3.93 3.72
CA ASN A 184 -22.22 3.47 2.34
C ASN A 184 -21.22 2.38 1.97
N ILE A 185 -20.04 2.38 2.59
CA ILE A 185 -19.00 1.41 2.30
C ILE A 185 -18.91 0.35 3.40
N GLY A 186 -18.81 0.77 4.65
CA GLY A 186 -18.79 -0.10 5.82
C GLY A 186 -20.15 -0.69 6.17
N LYS A 187 -21.23 -0.09 5.69
CA LYS A 187 -22.62 -0.47 5.98
C LYS A 187 -22.92 -0.54 7.47
N GLY A 188 -22.26 0.32 8.28
CA GLY A 188 -22.37 0.33 9.74
C GLY A 188 -21.84 -0.94 10.41
N LYS A 189 -21.06 -1.77 9.72
CA LYS A 189 -20.55 -3.06 10.23
C LYS A 189 -19.03 -3.07 10.37
N CYS A 190 -18.32 -2.23 9.58
CA CYS A 190 -16.89 -2.19 9.58
C CYS A 190 -16.40 -1.06 10.51
N PRO A 191 -15.58 -1.34 11.52
CA PRO A 191 -14.93 -0.27 12.27
C PRO A 191 -14.05 0.56 11.31
N ILE A 192 -14.01 1.88 11.56
CA ILE A 192 -13.10 2.79 10.87
C ILE A 192 -11.93 3.09 11.80
N VAL A 193 -10.72 2.73 11.39
CA VAL A 193 -9.49 3.10 12.06
C VAL A 193 -8.89 4.32 11.39
N ASP A 194 -8.88 5.44 12.11
CA ASP A 194 -8.23 6.67 11.65
C ASP A 194 -6.82 6.73 12.24
N THR A 195 -5.82 6.85 11.39
CA THR A 195 -4.43 6.66 11.78
C THR A 195 -3.62 7.92 11.56
N TRP A 196 -2.81 8.28 12.55
CA TRP A 196 -1.84 9.35 12.44
C TRP A 196 -0.40 8.84 12.57
N TRP A 197 0.43 9.16 11.60
CA TRP A 197 1.84 8.82 11.56
C TRP A 197 2.56 9.56 10.41
N GLN A 198 3.88 9.39 10.34
CA GLN A 198 4.75 10.12 9.40
C GLN A 198 5.81 9.19 8.82
N THR A 199 6.48 9.63 7.76
CA THR A 199 7.65 8.95 7.18
C THR A 199 8.73 8.74 8.24
N GLU A 200 8.94 9.73 9.10
CA GLU A 200 9.92 9.73 10.17
C GLU A 200 9.66 8.66 11.24
N THR A 201 8.41 8.27 11.43
CA THR A 201 8.04 7.27 12.44
C THR A 201 7.98 5.84 11.88
N GLY A 202 7.92 5.70 10.57
CA GLY A 202 7.86 4.40 9.89
C GLY A 202 6.55 3.63 10.05
N GLY A 203 5.71 4.01 11.01
CA GLY A 203 4.43 3.36 11.29
C GLY A 203 3.52 4.18 12.19
N ILE A 204 2.33 3.66 12.47
CA ILE A 204 1.24 4.32 13.18
C ILE A 204 1.63 4.67 14.61
N LEU A 205 1.51 5.94 14.98
CA LEU A 205 1.71 6.42 16.35
C LEU A 205 0.40 6.55 17.13
N ILE A 206 -0.65 7.05 16.48
CA ILE A 206 -1.95 7.26 17.09
C ILE A 206 -3.02 6.66 16.19
N SER A 207 -3.88 5.84 16.77
CA SER A 207 -5.06 5.27 16.12
C SER A 207 -6.06 4.82 17.16
N ASN A 208 -7.34 4.77 16.79
CA ASN A 208 -8.28 3.91 17.46
C ASN A 208 -8.07 2.46 17.00
N MET A 209 -8.54 1.51 17.79
CA MET A 209 -8.50 0.09 17.47
C MET A 209 -9.76 -0.35 16.74
N ALA A 210 -9.66 -1.42 15.95
CA ALA A 210 -10.81 -1.96 15.23
C ALA A 210 -11.82 -2.72 16.13
N GLY A 211 -11.52 -2.92 17.40
CA GLY A 211 -12.41 -3.57 18.35
C GLY A 211 -11.69 -4.39 19.37
#